data_e3876482027fcee59038cf76eaa630e0
#
_entry.id   e3876482027fcee59038cf76eaa630e0
#
_cell.length_a   1.000
_cell.length_b   1.000
_cell.length_c   1.000
_cell.angle_alpha   90.00
_cell.angle_beta   90.00
_cell.angle_gamma   90.00
#
_symmetry.space_group_name_H-M   'P 1'
#
loop_
_entity.id
_entity.type
_entity.pdbx_description
1 polymer ?
#
loop_
_entity_poly.entity_id
_entity_poly.type
_entity_poly.pdbx_seq_one_letter_code
_entity_poly.pdbx_strand_id
1 'polypeptide(L)'
;MQKTAVRCDVVMDEETGTRRAGILLHVTSLPSGRLNDDARRWLDFMANAGLSVWQVLPLVIPDANDSPYQSPSAFATDPRLLPRRDDPVNQSDFEEYCVKHAQWLDDFALFQDIKRRYAQQSWVDWPDPWRHRDTKALRTTREQAGAEILQIMQQQYRLDRAWTGIREHARDLGIELFGDVPIFVAHDSADTWSRPQDFLLDDEGQPTHVTGVPPDYFAEFGQRWGNPHYRWDKMQENGFAWWIARMQRQYELFDMVRIDHFRGLVAVWMIEAACPTAVEGFWEDTPGDALLARVQDAFPDLHIVAEDLGVITEEVRKLRRKYHLPGMAVLQFAFDHFADNPHKPGNITPDTIVYTGTHDNDTCVGWFSKLQAHEKEFVFQVLETAPTTDIADLMIQTAMHSKASLAMAPLQDFLGLGSKARMNTPGVSEGNWRWRFEWDMLPETLPERIKHMITESGRLHAR
;
A
#
# COMPACT_ATOMS: atom_id res chain seq x y z
N MET A 1 -0.61 40.33 -17.53
CA MET A 1 -1.82 39.72 -16.94
C MET A 1 -1.33 38.72 -15.88
N GLN A 2 -1.29 39.16 -14.64
CA GLN A 2 -0.91 38.34 -13.49
C GLN A 2 -2.03 37.31 -13.25
N LYS A 3 -1.73 36.04 -13.45
CA LYS A 3 -2.58 34.93 -12.94
C LYS A 3 -2.33 34.86 -11.45
N THR A 4 -3.29 35.31 -10.67
CA THR A 4 -3.39 35.05 -9.24
C THR A 4 -3.45 33.55 -9.04
N ALA A 5 -2.40 32.98 -8.48
CA ALA A 5 -2.43 31.61 -7.99
C ALA A 5 -3.47 31.56 -6.86
N VAL A 6 -4.56 30.87 -7.09
CA VAL A 6 -5.49 30.46 -6.04
C VAL A 6 -4.72 29.42 -5.24
N ARG A 7 -4.24 29.82 -4.06
CA ARG A 7 -3.84 28.87 -3.03
C ARG A 7 -5.08 28.01 -2.72
N CYS A 8 -5.08 26.78 -3.19
CA CYS A 8 -5.86 25.73 -2.54
C CYS A 8 -5.14 25.44 -1.22
N ASP A 9 -5.50 26.15 -0.18
CA ASP A 9 -5.30 25.69 1.17
C ASP A 9 -6.14 24.40 1.23
N VAL A 10 -5.49 23.23 1.17
CA VAL A 10 -6.05 22.00 1.65
C VAL A 10 -6.15 22.16 3.16
N VAL A 11 -7.09 23.00 3.54
CA VAL A 11 -7.61 23.09 4.88
C VAL A 11 -8.20 21.71 5.15
N MET A 12 -7.54 20.93 6.00
CA MET A 12 -8.31 20.08 6.90
C MET A 12 -9.40 20.99 7.40
N ASP A 13 -10.63 20.72 6.97
CA ASP A 13 -11.78 21.58 7.24
C ASP A 13 -11.91 21.72 8.76
N GLU A 14 -11.29 22.77 9.32
CA GLU A 14 -11.34 23.08 10.75
C GLU A 14 -12.78 23.42 11.20
N GLU A 15 -13.68 23.67 10.25
CA GLU A 15 -15.08 23.98 10.52
C GLU A 15 -16.03 22.77 10.55
N THR A 16 -15.62 21.61 10.00
CA THR A 16 -16.39 20.35 10.11
C THR A 16 -15.48 19.16 10.32
N GLY A 17 -14.72 19.11 11.37
CA GLY A 17 -13.81 17.99 11.69
C GLY A 17 -14.48 16.61 11.71
N THR A 18 -14.99 16.16 10.56
CA THR A 18 -15.70 14.90 10.37
C THR A 18 -14.73 13.75 10.46
N ARG A 19 -14.66 13.16 11.65
CA ARG A 19 -13.89 11.94 11.88
C ARG A 19 -14.56 10.78 11.15
N ARG A 20 -13.77 9.96 10.44
CA ARG A 20 -14.26 8.87 9.59
C ARG A 20 -13.89 7.50 10.16
N ALA A 21 -14.54 6.46 9.67
CA ALA A 21 -14.25 5.06 9.98
C ALA A 21 -14.09 4.25 8.68
N GLY A 22 -13.10 3.37 8.66
CA GLY A 22 -12.80 2.53 7.52
C GLY A 22 -12.43 1.10 7.91
N ILE A 23 -12.23 0.28 6.90
CA ILE A 23 -11.87 -1.12 7.05
C ILE A 23 -10.70 -1.47 6.13
N LEU A 24 -9.74 -2.24 6.66
CA LEU A 24 -8.64 -2.82 5.90
C LEU A 24 -9.04 -4.22 5.46
N LEU A 25 -9.16 -4.42 4.15
CA LEU A 25 -9.42 -5.72 3.54
C LEU A 25 -8.88 -5.75 2.12
N HIS A 26 -7.88 -6.57 1.85
CA HIS A 26 -7.38 -6.70 0.48
C HIS A 26 -8.37 -7.43 -0.43
N VAL A 27 -8.37 -7.11 -1.74
CA VAL A 27 -9.29 -7.72 -2.72
C VAL A 27 -9.18 -9.26 -2.73
N THR A 28 -7.96 -9.81 -2.58
CA THR A 28 -7.75 -11.27 -2.52
C THR A 28 -8.41 -11.94 -1.31
N SER A 29 -8.76 -11.18 -0.28
CA SER A 29 -9.47 -11.67 0.91
C SER A 29 -10.98 -11.75 0.74
N LEU A 30 -11.54 -11.24 -0.35
CA LEU A 30 -12.94 -11.45 -0.73
C LEU A 30 -13.18 -12.93 -1.10
N PRO A 31 -14.40 -13.47 -1.00
CA PRO A 31 -14.68 -14.87 -1.32
C PRO A 31 -14.20 -15.33 -2.69
N SER A 32 -14.39 -14.52 -3.73
CA SER A 32 -13.84 -14.81 -5.07
C SER A 32 -12.38 -14.41 -5.22
N GLY A 33 -11.88 -13.47 -4.41
CA GLY A 33 -10.57 -12.82 -4.55
C GLY A 33 -10.45 -12.02 -5.85
N ARG A 34 -11.54 -11.45 -6.37
CA ARG A 34 -11.60 -10.83 -7.71
C ARG A 34 -12.39 -9.53 -7.72
N LEU A 35 -12.18 -8.73 -8.77
CA LEU A 35 -12.89 -7.48 -9.05
C LEU A 35 -14.24 -7.76 -9.74
N ASN A 36 -15.13 -8.45 -9.05
CA ASN A 36 -16.42 -8.89 -9.55
C ASN A 36 -17.57 -8.48 -8.61
N ASP A 37 -18.69 -9.21 -8.66
CA ASP A 37 -19.87 -8.94 -7.85
C ASP A 37 -19.60 -9.06 -6.34
N ASP A 38 -18.59 -9.86 -5.90
CA ASP A 38 -18.20 -9.91 -4.49
C ASP A 38 -17.62 -8.56 -4.01
N ALA A 39 -16.83 -7.88 -4.85
CA ALA A 39 -16.30 -6.56 -4.51
C ALA A 39 -17.42 -5.50 -4.43
N ARG A 40 -18.43 -5.58 -5.30
CA ARG A 40 -19.63 -4.70 -5.23
C ARG A 40 -20.46 -4.99 -3.97
N ARG A 41 -20.74 -6.26 -3.72
CA ARG A 41 -21.46 -6.69 -2.50
C ARG A 41 -20.72 -6.26 -1.22
N TRP A 42 -19.38 -6.27 -1.26
CA TRP A 42 -18.56 -5.78 -0.15
C TRP A 42 -18.75 -4.28 0.08
N LEU A 43 -18.78 -3.47 -0.96
CA LEU A 43 -19.08 -2.05 -0.86
C LEU A 43 -20.50 -1.79 -0.33
N ASP A 44 -21.49 -2.56 -0.78
CA ASP A 44 -22.85 -2.49 -0.26
C ASP A 44 -22.91 -2.82 1.24
N PHE A 45 -22.16 -3.86 1.67
CA PHE A 45 -21.99 -4.19 3.09
C PHE A 45 -21.39 -3.03 3.88
N MET A 46 -20.29 -2.45 3.39
CA MET A 46 -19.64 -1.30 4.04
C MET A 46 -20.59 -0.10 4.16
N ALA A 47 -21.32 0.19 3.11
CA ALA A 47 -22.32 1.26 3.09
C ALA A 47 -23.41 1.06 4.14
N ASN A 48 -23.90 -0.17 4.29
CA ASN A 48 -24.89 -0.52 5.32
C ASN A 48 -24.33 -0.42 6.74
N ALA A 49 -23.03 -0.75 6.91
CA ALA A 49 -22.30 -0.62 8.16
C ALA A 49 -21.87 0.81 8.51
N GLY A 50 -22.09 1.80 7.63
CA GLY A 50 -21.67 3.19 7.85
C GLY A 50 -20.17 3.45 7.69
N LEU A 51 -19.43 2.50 7.12
CA LEU A 51 -18.01 2.65 6.79
C LEU A 51 -17.83 3.49 5.53
N SER A 52 -16.87 4.41 5.53
CA SER A 52 -16.64 5.38 4.45
C SER A 52 -15.27 5.24 3.77
N VAL A 53 -14.39 4.35 4.25
CA VAL A 53 -13.07 4.14 3.65
C VAL A 53 -12.77 2.65 3.54
N TRP A 54 -12.48 2.19 2.32
CA TRP A 54 -11.98 0.84 2.06
C TRP A 54 -10.50 0.88 1.73
N GLN A 55 -9.66 0.39 2.64
CA GLN A 55 -8.23 0.25 2.40
C GLN A 55 -7.93 -1.13 1.81
N VAL A 56 -7.17 -1.13 0.71
CA VAL A 56 -6.60 -2.33 0.09
C VAL A 56 -5.07 -2.25 0.12
N LEU A 57 -4.42 -3.40 0.04
CA LEU A 57 -2.97 -3.51 -0.16
C LEU A 57 -2.64 -3.26 -1.64
N PRO A 58 -1.36 -3.17 -2.04
CA PRO A 58 -1.01 -2.90 -3.43
C PRO A 58 -1.68 -3.90 -4.38
N LEU A 59 -2.41 -3.39 -5.39
CA LEU A 59 -3.14 -4.21 -6.37
C LEU A 59 -2.22 -4.83 -7.43
N VAL A 60 -0.92 -4.70 -7.26
CA VAL A 60 0.09 -5.16 -8.22
C VAL A 60 0.32 -6.67 -8.16
N ILE A 61 0.99 -7.19 -9.18
CA ILE A 61 1.35 -8.62 -9.26
C ILE A 61 2.27 -8.96 -8.09
N PRO A 62 1.95 -9.93 -7.25
CA PRO A 62 2.83 -10.31 -6.15
C PRO A 62 4.01 -11.17 -6.62
N ASP A 63 4.99 -11.33 -5.73
CA ASP A 63 6.11 -12.24 -5.93
C ASP A 63 5.70 -13.73 -5.78
N ALA A 64 6.69 -14.62 -5.82
CA ALA A 64 6.47 -16.06 -5.65
C ALA A 64 5.95 -16.46 -4.26
N ASN A 65 6.07 -15.59 -3.26
CA ASN A 65 5.56 -15.77 -1.90
C ASN A 65 4.20 -15.10 -1.67
N ASP A 66 3.53 -14.69 -2.74
CA ASP A 66 2.27 -13.94 -2.74
C ASP A 66 2.38 -12.50 -2.16
N SER A 67 3.58 -11.96 -1.92
CA SER A 67 3.78 -10.61 -1.40
C SER A 67 3.54 -9.54 -2.47
N PRO A 68 2.61 -8.59 -2.28
CA PRO A 68 2.40 -7.50 -3.21
C PRO A 68 3.47 -6.39 -3.10
N TYR A 69 4.38 -6.48 -2.11
CA TYR A 69 5.45 -5.49 -1.90
C TYR A 69 6.72 -5.79 -2.70
N GLN A 70 6.80 -6.98 -3.33
CA GLN A 70 7.91 -7.39 -4.20
C GLN A 70 7.40 -7.68 -5.62
N SER A 71 6.76 -6.69 -6.22
CA SER A 71 6.08 -6.83 -7.51
C SER A 71 7.05 -6.76 -8.71
N PRO A 72 6.83 -7.56 -9.76
CA PRO A 72 7.54 -7.41 -11.03
C PRO A 72 7.12 -6.16 -11.82
N SER A 73 6.20 -5.34 -11.30
CA SER A 73 5.85 -4.02 -11.86
C SER A 73 5.19 -3.13 -10.80
N ALA A 74 5.61 -1.89 -10.73
CA ALA A 74 4.98 -0.86 -9.88
C ALA A 74 3.65 -0.31 -10.46
N PHE A 75 3.28 -0.71 -11.67
CA PHE A 75 2.14 -0.16 -12.43
C PHE A 75 1.06 -1.20 -12.74
N ALA A 76 1.48 -2.43 -13.05
CA ALA A 76 0.58 -3.47 -13.57
C ALA A 76 -0.25 -4.10 -12.45
N THR A 77 -1.54 -4.19 -12.67
CA THR A 77 -2.48 -4.85 -11.74
C THR A 77 -2.36 -6.37 -11.83
N ASP A 78 -2.54 -7.06 -10.71
CA ASP A 78 -2.48 -8.52 -10.62
C ASP A 78 -3.56 -9.19 -11.50
N PRO A 79 -3.17 -9.99 -12.50
CA PRO A 79 -4.11 -10.71 -13.36
C PRO A 79 -5.07 -11.64 -12.64
N ARG A 80 -4.72 -12.11 -11.44
CA ARG A 80 -5.58 -12.98 -10.63
C ARG A 80 -6.85 -12.28 -10.15
N LEU A 81 -6.82 -10.93 -10.09
CA LEU A 81 -7.96 -10.09 -9.71
C LEU A 81 -9.00 -9.94 -10.83
N LEU A 82 -8.67 -10.34 -12.07
CA LEU A 82 -9.58 -10.21 -13.21
C LEU A 82 -10.88 -11.03 -12.99
N PRO A 83 -12.06 -10.46 -13.21
CA PRO A 83 -13.30 -11.22 -13.27
C PRO A 83 -13.19 -12.43 -14.22
N ARG A 84 -13.88 -13.53 -13.88
CA ARG A 84 -13.86 -14.73 -14.76
C ARG A 84 -14.62 -14.56 -16.07
N ARG A 85 -15.31 -13.45 -16.27
CA ARG A 85 -16.01 -13.13 -17.54
C ARG A 85 -15.02 -12.56 -18.53
N ASP A 86 -15.02 -13.12 -19.73
CA ASP A 86 -14.34 -12.54 -20.88
C ASP A 86 -15.22 -11.42 -21.46
N ASP A 87 -15.18 -10.26 -20.83
CA ASP A 87 -15.83 -9.09 -21.40
C ASP A 87 -15.13 -8.71 -22.71
N PRO A 88 -15.91 -8.41 -23.77
CA PRO A 88 -15.34 -8.04 -25.05
C PRO A 88 -14.50 -6.77 -24.91
N VAL A 89 -13.37 -6.73 -25.60
CA VAL A 89 -12.51 -5.54 -25.67
C VAL A 89 -13.15 -4.55 -26.63
N ASN A 90 -13.52 -3.37 -26.16
CA ASN A 90 -13.83 -2.25 -27.04
C ASN A 90 -12.51 -1.76 -27.65
N GLN A 91 -12.38 -1.84 -28.96
CA GLN A 91 -11.13 -1.56 -29.67
C GLN A 91 -10.69 -0.09 -29.51
N SER A 92 -11.62 0.86 -29.62
CA SER A 92 -11.32 2.29 -29.48
C SER A 92 -10.84 2.64 -28.06
N ASP A 93 -11.56 2.16 -27.03
CA ASP A 93 -11.21 2.40 -25.63
C ASP A 93 -9.86 1.73 -25.28
N PHE A 94 -9.59 0.58 -25.87
CA PHE A 94 -8.31 -0.12 -25.69
C PHE A 94 -7.14 0.66 -26.32
N GLU A 95 -7.33 1.22 -27.51
CA GLU A 95 -6.33 2.05 -28.15
C GLU A 95 -6.03 3.32 -27.33
N GLU A 96 -7.06 3.98 -26.80
CA GLU A 96 -6.90 5.11 -25.88
C GLU A 96 -6.15 4.72 -24.61
N TYR A 97 -6.50 3.56 -24.03
CA TYR A 97 -5.80 3.00 -22.87
C TYR A 97 -4.31 2.76 -23.17
N CYS A 98 -3.98 2.18 -24.31
CA CYS A 98 -2.59 1.95 -24.72
C CYS A 98 -1.80 3.26 -24.86
N VAL A 99 -2.41 4.28 -25.47
CA VAL A 99 -1.78 5.61 -25.60
C VAL A 99 -1.56 6.24 -24.22
N LYS A 100 -2.58 6.21 -23.36
CA LYS A 100 -2.51 6.77 -22.00
C LYS A 100 -1.43 6.12 -21.14
N HIS A 101 -1.23 4.82 -21.28
CA HIS A 101 -0.31 4.03 -20.47
C HIS A 101 0.98 3.62 -21.20
N ALA A 102 1.28 4.25 -22.32
CA ALA A 102 2.44 3.92 -23.17
C ALA A 102 3.79 3.95 -22.43
N GLN A 103 3.90 4.74 -21.35
CA GLN A 103 5.11 4.90 -20.56
C GLN A 103 5.53 3.65 -19.78
N TRP A 104 4.65 2.67 -19.59
CA TRP A 104 4.95 1.45 -18.85
C TRP A 104 4.39 0.17 -19.50
N LEU A 105 3.23 0.26 -20.18
CA LEU A 105 2.44 -0.90 -20.59
C LEU A 105 3.17 -1.78 -21.63
N ASP A 106 3.79 -1.17 -22.63
CA ASP A 106 4.52 -1.91 -23.68
C ASP A 106 5.76 -2.60 -23.10
N ASP A 107 6.55 -1.88 -22.28
CA ASP A 107 7.72 -2.45 -21.62
C ASP A 107 7.35 -3.56 -20.64
N PHE A 108 6.26 -3.39 -19.89
CA PHE A 108 5.75 -4.44 -19.01
C PHE A 108 5.33 -5.69 -19.78
N ALA A 109 4.54 -5.52 -20.86
CA ALA A 109 4.06 -6.66 -21.65
C ALA A 109 5.22 -7.41 -22.32
N LEU A 110 6.22 -6.67 -22.81
CA LEU A 110 7.44 -7.24 -23.36
C LEU A 110 8.28 -7.96 -22.30
N PHE A 111 8.47 -7.35 -21.12
CA PHE A 111 9.15 -7.96 -19.99
C PHE A 111 8.51 -9.31 -19.60
N GLN A 112 7.19 -9.36 -19.51
CA GLN A 112 6.45 -10.58 -19.17
C GLN A 112 6.63 -11.68 -20.23
N ASP A 113 6.60 -11.34 -21.52
CA ASP A 113 6.83 -12.31 -22.60
C ASP A 113 8.27 -12.86 -22.57
N ILE A 114 9.27 -11.99 -22.37
CA ILE A 114 10.67 -12.40 -22.28
C ILE A 114 10.88 -13.30 -21.06
N LYS A 115 10.34 -12.91 -19.88
CA LYS A 115 10.39 -13.74 -18.68
C LYS A 115 9.83 -15.15 -18.92
N ARG A 116 8.68 -15.23 -19.56
CA ARG A 116 8.07 -16.52 -19.95
C ARG A 116 8.98 -17.36 -20.83
N ARG A 117 9.66 -16.76 -21.82
CA ARG A 117 10.60 -17.44 -22.72
C ARG A 117 11.83 -17.96 -22.01
N TYR A 118 12.32 -17.24 -21.00
CA TYR A 118 13.46 -17.62 -20.17
C TYR A 118 13.07 -18.27 -18.85
N ALA A 119 11.94 -19.00 -18.80
CA ALA A 119 11.53 -19.83 -17.68
C ALA A 119 11.48 -19.08 -16.34
N GLN A 120 11.02 -17.82 -16.35
CA GLN A 120 10.92 -16.93 -15.17
C GLN A 120 12.27 -16.55 -14.53
N GLN A 121 13.40 -16.74 -15.22
CA GLN A 121 14.70 -16.24 -14.76
C GLN A 121 14.66 -14.71 -14.56
N SER A 122 15.51 -14.24 -13.63
CA SER A 122 15.71 -12.80 -13.44
C SER A 122 16.22 -12.15 -14.72
N TRP A 123 15.82 -10.88 -14.96
CA TRP A 123 16.23 -10.20 -16.19
C TRP A 123 17.74 -10.02 -16.32
N VAL A 124 18.48 -9.98 -15.22
CA VAL A 124 19.94 -9.91 -15.23
C VAL A 124 20.61 -11.20 -15.74
N ASP A 125 19.89 -12.33 -15.69
CA ASP A 125 20.35 -13.61 -16.19
C ASP A 125 19.95 -13.87 -17.66
N TRP A 126 19.23 -12.92 -18.29
CA TRP A 126 18.88 -13.04 -19.70
C TRP A 126 20.10 -12.85 -20.59
N PRO A 127 20.10 -13.41 -21.82
CA PRO A 127 21.16 -13.12 -22.78
C PRO A 127 21.28 -11.60 -23.04
N ASP A 128 22.48 -11.14 -23.29
CA ASP A 128 22.86 -9.73 -23.43
C ASP A 128 21.90 -8.88 -24.26
N PRO A 129 21.39 -9.34 -25.45
CA PRO A 129 20.51 -8.50 -26.26
C PRO A 129 19.20 -8.14 -25.55
N TRP A 130 18.66 -8.99 -24.68
CA TRP A 130 17.44 -8.71 -23.91
C TRP A 130 17.74 -8.03 -22.60
N ARG A 131 18.83 -8.45 -21.92
CA ARG A 131 19.30 -7.83 -20.66
C ARG A 131 19.59 -6.34 -20.88
N HIS A 132 20.33 -5.99 -21.92
CA HIS A 132 20.72 -4.62 -22.26
C HIS A 132 19.75 -3.91 -23.23
N ARG A 133 18.57 -4.48 -23.46
CA ARG A 133 17.50 -3.87 -24.25
C ARG A 133 17.94 -3.48 -25.68
N ASP A 134 18.69 -4.36 -26.36
CA ASP A 134 19.05 -4.13 -27.76
C ASP A 134 17.81 -3.88 -28.63
N THR A 135 17.79 -2.75 -29.32
CA THR A 135 16.61 -2.31 -30.12
C THR A 135 16.19 -3.32 -31.16
N LYS A 136 17.14 -4.04 -31.80
CA LYS A 136 16.82 -5.04 -32.81
C LYS A 136 16.23 -6.30 -32.17
N ALA A 137 16.82 -6.75 -31.05
CA ALA A 137 16.30 -7.90 -30.32
C ALA A 137 14.89 -7.65 -29.81
N LEU A 138 14.61 -6.47 -29.20
CA LEU A 138 13.29 -6.12 -28.72
C LEU A 138 12.27 -6.00 -29.86
N ARG A 139 12.65 -5.39 -30.99
CA ARG A 139 11.77 -5.32 -32.17
C ARG A 139 11.42 -6.71 -32.70
N THR A 140 12.43 -7.59 -32.85
CA THR A 140 12.21 -8.97 -33.28
C THR A 140 11.29 -9.72 -32.33
N THR A 141 11.46 -9.52 -31.01
CA THR A 141 10.57 -10.12 -30.00
C THR A 141 9.12 -9.64 -30.19
N ARG A 142 8.90 -8.33 -30.37
CA ARG A 142 7.55 -7.77 -30.63
C ARG A 142 6.92 -8.36 -31.90
N GLU A 143 7.69 -8.51 -32.98
CA GLU A 143 7.22 -9.10 -34.23
C GLU A 143 6.84 -10.58 -34.06
N GLN A 144 7.58 -11.34 -33.24
CA GLN A 144 7.35 -12.77 -33.01
C GLN A 144 6.26 -13.05 -31.97
N ALA A 145 6.11 -12.21 -30.96
CA ALA A 145 5.21 -12.38 -29.83
C ALA A 145 4.02 -11.38 -29.85
N GLY A 146 3.71 -10.80 -30.98
CA GLY A 146 2.70 -9.74 -31.04
C GLY A 146 1.34 -10.12 -30.46
N ALA A 147 0.90 -11.36 -30.64
CA ALA A 147 -0.36 -11.86 -30.10
C ALA A 147 -0.32 -11.99 -28.57
N GLU A 148 0.77 -12.52 -28.00
CA GLU A 148 0.97 -12.70 -26.58
C GLU A 148 1.12 -11.35 -25.87
N ILE A 149 1.90 -10.43 -26.44
CA ILE A 149 2.06 -9.05 -25.93
C ILE A 149 0.71 -8.34 -25.93
N LEU A 150 -0.05 -8.43 -27.03
CA LEU A 150 -1.39 -7.86 -27.13
C LEU A 150 -2.32 -8.45 -26.06
N GLN A 151 -2.26 -9.75 -25.81
CA GLN A 151 -3.07 -10.41 -24.78
C GLN A 151 -2.76 -9.87 -23.38
N ILE A 152 -1.47 -9.67 -23.05
CA ILE A 152 -1.05 -9.08 -21.76
C ILE A 152 -1.60 -7.64 -21.64
N MET A 153 -1.47 -6.83 -22.67
CA MET A 153 -1.98 -5.45 -22.68
C MET A 153 -3.50 -5.41 -22.53
N GLN A 154 -4.24 -6.27 -23.25
CA GLN A 154 -5.69 -6.40 -23.12
C GLN A 154 -6.11 -6.88 -21.72
N GLN A 155 -5.33 -7.74 -21.09
CA GLN A 155 -5.59 -8.18 -19.72
C GLN A 155 -5.49 -7.00 -18.74
N GLN A 156 -4.47 -6.14 -18.86
CA GLN A 156 -4.32 -4.94 -18.05
C GLN A 156 -5.47 -3.93 -18.30
N TYR A 157 -5.88 -3.74 -19.56
CA TYR A 157 -7.04 -2.94 -19.90
C TYR A 157 -8.33 -3.45 -19.22
N ARG A 158 -8.59 -4.76 -19.26
CA ARG A 158 -9.77 -5.36 -18.60
C ARG A 158 -9.75 -5.18 -17.10
N LEU A 159 -8.57 -5.30 -16.46
CA LEU A 159 -8.39 -5.05 -15.03
C LEU A 159 -8.69 -3.59 -14.68
N ASP A 160 -8.19 -2.66 -15.48
CA ASP A 160 -8.44 -1.23 -15.31
C ASP A 160 -9.94 -0.92 -15.41
N ARG A 161 -10.63 -1.47 -16.40
CA ARG A 161 -12.10 -1.34 -16.56
C ARG A 161 -12.87 -1.94 -15.39
N ALA A 162 -12.45 -3.12 -14.91
CA ALA A 162 -13.07 -3.75 -13.74
C ALA A 162 -12.92 -2.91 -12.48
N TRP A 163 -11.71 -2.38 -12.23
CA TRP A 163 -11.44 -1.50 -11.09
C TRP A 163 -12.19 -0.17 -11.20
N THR A 164 -12.22 0.44 -12.38
CA THR A 164 -13.01 1.66 -12.63
C THR A 164 -14.49 1.46 -12.25
N GLY A 165 -15.08 0.34 -12.63
CA GLY A 165 -16.47 0.03 -12.24
C GLY A 165 -16.67 -0.21 -10.74
N ILE A 166 -15.66 -0.69 -10.01
CA ILE A 166 -15.66 -0.78 -8.54
C ILE A 166 -15.52 0.62 -7.93
N ARG A 167 -14.62 1.46 -8.46
CA ARG A 167 -14.41 2.83 -7.99
C ARG A 167 -15.66 3.71 -8.19
N GLU A 168 -16.34 3.57 -9.32
CA GLU A 168 -17.61 4.26 -9.58
C GLU A 168 -18.68 3.85 -8.55
N HIS A 169 -18.82 2.54 -8.29
CA HIS A 169 -19.78 2.04 -7.30
C HIS A 169 -19.44 2.51 -5.88
N ALA A 170 -18.15 2.52 -5.51
CA ALA A 170 -17.70 3.05 -4.22
C ALA A 170 -18.08 4.54 -4.07
N ARG A 171 -17.82 5.35 -5.11
CA ARG A 171 -18.16 6.77 -5.12
C ARG A 171 -19.67 7.00 -4.99
N ASP A 172 -20.50 6.22 -5.68
CA ASP A 172 -21.96 6.32 -5.59
C ASP A 172 -22.47 6.00 -4.17
N LEU A 173 -21.73 5.20 -3.43
CA LEU A 173 -22.00 4.86 -2.03
C LEU A 173 -21.31 5.80 -1.01
N GLY A 174 -20.55 6.80 -1.46
CA GLY A 174 -19.78 7.70 -0.59
C GLY A 174 -18.62 7.02 0.12
N ILE A 175 -18.01 6.00 -0.50
CA ILE A 175 -16.86 5.25 0.02
C ILE A 175 -15.62 5.65 -0.76
N GLU A 176 -14.58 6.10 -0.06
CA GLU A 176 -13.27 6.36 -0.62
C GLU A 176 -12.44 5.07 -0.67
N LEU A 177 -11.69 4.89 -1.76
CA LEU A 177 -10.75 3.81 -1.94
C LEU A 177 -9.35 4.24 -1.52
N PHE A 178 -8.76 3.51 -0.59
CA PHE A 178 -7.47 3.80 0.00
C PHE A 178 -6.45 2.74 -0.43
N GLY A 179 -5.48 3.15 -1.25
CA GLY A 179 -4.42 2.31 -1.78
C GLY A 179 -3.15 2.32 -0.96
N ASP A 180 -2.16 1.54 -1.41
CA ASP A 180 -0.86 1.40 -0.76
C ASP A 180 0.27 1.39 -1.79
N VAL A 181 1.33 2.15 -1.54
CA VAL A 181 2.47 2.35 -2.43
C VAL A 181 3.76 1.96 -1.71
N PRO A 182 4.31 0.76 -1.98
CA PRO A 182 5.64 0.43 -1.51
C PRO A 182 6.65 1.47 -2.00
N ILE A 183 7.48 2.02 -1.12
CA ILE A 183 8.43 3.05 -1.54
C ILE A 183 9.43 2.51 -2.57
N PHE A 184 9.91 1.28 -2.40
CA PHE A 184 10.86 0.65 -3.31
C PHE A 184 10.17 -0.30 -4.30
N VAL A 185 10.93 -0.74 -5.31
CA VAL A 185 10.47 -1.71 -6.31
C VAL A 185 11.38 -2.93 -6.30
N ALA A 186 10.86 -4.08 -6.74
CA ALA A 186 11.67 -5.28 -6.85
C ALA A 186 12.78 -5.10 -7.90
N HIS A 187 13.95 -5.69 -7.61
CA HIS A 187 15.04 -5.72 -8.60
C HIS A 187 14.63 -6.48 -9.86
N ASP A 188 13.96 -7.62 -9.71
CA ASP A 188 13.45 -8.38 -10.86
C ASP A 188 12.07 -7.86 -11.31
N SER A 189 12.07 -6.66 -11.90
CA SER A 189 10.87 -5.97 -12.35
C SER A 189 11.02 -5.33 -13.72
N ALA A 190 9.90 -5.08 -14.39
CA ALA A 190 9.85 -4.31 -15.61
C ALA A 190 10.39 -2.89 -15.42
N ASP A 191 10.26 -2.34 -14.21
CA ASP A 191 10.69 -1.00 -13.86
C ASP A 191 12.22 -0.87 -13.91
N THR A 192 12.94 -1.76 -13.23
CA THR A 192 14.39 -1.78 -13.20
C THR A 192 14.98 -2.18 -14.54
N TRP A 193 14.38 -3.16 -15.24
CA TRP A 193 14.82 -3.58 -16.56
C TRP A 193 14.61 -2.48 -17.62
N SER A 194 13.47 -1.78 -17.60
CA SER A 194 13.18 -0.76 -18.61
C SER A 194 13.91 0.55 -18.37
N ARG A 195 14.28 0.84 -17.12
CA ARG A 195 14.89 2.10 -16.69
C ARG A 195 16.07 1.89 -15.74
N PRO A 196 17.08 1.07 -16.11
CA PRO A 196 18.20 0.76 -15.21
C PRO A 196 18.96 2.01 -14.75
N GLN A 197 18.95 3.09 -15.55
CA GLN A 197 19.59 4.37 -15.21
C GLN A 197 18.94 5.10 -14.03
N ASP A 198 17.70 4.76 -13.67
CA ASP A 198 16.96 5.37 -12.55
C ASP A 198 17.24 4.65 -11.21
N PHE A 199 18.02 3.54 -11.25
CA PHE A 199 18.34 2.71 -10.09
C PHE A 199 19.84 2.59 -9.89
N LEU A 200 20.27 2.35 -8.65
CA LEU A 200 21.69 2.20 -8.29
C LEU A 200 22.17 0.76 -8.62
N LEU A 201 22.40 0.54 -9.90
CA LEU A 201 22.86 -0.73 -10.47
C LEU A 201 24.28 -0.59 -11.07
N ASP A 202 25.00 -1.68 -11.12
CA ASP A 202 26.26 -1.79 -11.88
C ASP A 202 26.00 -2.01 -13.38
N ASP A 203 27.10 -2.16 -14.15
CA ASP A 203 27.02 -2.36 -15.61
C ASP A 203 26.37 -3.70 -16.01
N GLU A 204 26.35 -4.68 -15.09
CA GLU A 204 25.68 -5.97 -15.27
C GLU A 204 24.21 -5.97 -14.80
N GLY A 205 23.72 -4.82 -14.31
CA GLY A 205 22.38 -4.64 -13.80
C GLY A 205 22.16 -5.14 -12.38
N GLN A 206 23.22 -5.48 -11.64
CA GLN A 206 23.11 -5.91 -10.25
C GLN A 206 23.09 -4.69 -9.31
N PRO A 207 22.31 -4.72 -8.21
CA PRO A 207 22.36 -3.67 -7.21
C PRO A 207 23.75 -3.61 -6.56
N THR A 208 24.33 -2.43 -6.45
CA THR A 208 25.56 -2.22 -5.66
C THR A 208 25.23 -2.13 -4.17
N HIS A 209 24.09 -1.57 -3.85
CA HIS A 209 23.51 -1.49 -2.51
C HIS A 209 22.04 -1.87 -2.56
N VAL A 210 21.56 -2.44 -1.47
CA VAL A 210 20.15 -2.85 -1.32
C VAL A 210 19.52 -2.17 -0.12
N THR A 211 18.19 -2.09 -0.16
CA THR A 211 17.37 -1.44 0.84
C THR A 211 17.15 -2.31 2.07
N GLY A 212 16.84 -1.67 3.18
CA GLY A 212 16.48 -2.28 4.44
C GLY A 212 16.36 -1.26 5.55
N VAL A 213 16.37 -1.75 6.78
CA VAL A 213 16.45 -0.94 8.01
C VAL A 213 17.50 -1.54 8.94
N PRO A 214 18.21 -0.69 9.73
CA PRO A 214 19.20 -1.18 10.68
C PRO A 214 18.57 -2.02 11.79
N PRO A 215 19.39 -2.74 12.59
CA PRO A 215 18.93 -3.40 13.79
C PRO A 215 18.13 -2.49 14.69
N ASP A 216 17.03 -3.01 15.22
CA ASP A 216 16.19 -2.36 16.21
C ASP A 216 15.75 -3.34 17.31
N TYR A 217 14.86 -2.89 18.19
CA TYR A 217 14.34 -3.72 19.27
C TYR A 217 13.58 -4.98 18.78
N PHE A 218 13.00 -4.93 17.58
CA PHE A 218 12.19 -6.01 17.01
C PHE A 218 12.97 -6.93 16.09
N ALA A 219 14.10 -6.45 15.52
CA ALA A 219 14.91 -7.16 14.53
C ALA A 219 16.41 -7.01 14.86
N GLU A 220 16.98 -8.00 15.57
CA GLU A 220 18.39 -8.02 16.01
C GLU A 220 19.39 -7.79 14.87
N PHE A 221 19.09 -8.28 13.67
CA PHE A 221 19.95 -8.16 12.49
C PHE A 221 19.45 -7.10 11.50
N GLY A 222 18.47 -6.28 11.91
CA GLY A 222 17.72 -5.39 11.03
C GLY A 222 16.89 -6.17 10.02
N GLN A 223 16.39 -5.47 9.01
CA GLN A 223 15.66 -6.09 7.90
C GLN A 223 16.36 -5.75 6.58
N ARG A 224 16.79 -6.76 5.86
CA ARG A 224 17.34 -6.62 4.51
C ARG A 224 16.25 -6.97 3.49
N TRP A 225 15.70 -5.96 2.82
CA TRP A 225 14.59 -6.14 1.87
C TRP A 225 15.07 -6.53 0.47
N GLY A 226 16.28 -6.08 0.09
CA GLY A 226 16.93 -6.52 -1.15
C GLY A 226 16.51 -5.74 -2.41
N ASN A 227 15.65 -4.73 -2.30
CA ASN A 227 15.30 -3.85 -3.41
C ASN A 227 16.51 -2.97 -3.78
N PRO A 228 16.69 -2.56 -5.05
CA PRO A 228 17.68 -1.56 -5.42
C PRO A 228 17.29 -0.17 -4.92
N HIS A 229 18.28 0.67 -4.62
CA HIS A 229 18.05 2.08 -4.35
C HIS A 229 17.82 2.86 -5.65
N TYR A 230 17.14 4.01 -5.55
CA TYR A 230 16.98 4.95 -6.65
C TYR A 230 18.25 5.77 -6.86
N ARG A 231 18.54 6.12 -8.10
CA ARG A 231 19.51 7.17 -8.44
C ARG A 231 18.81 8.52 -8.35
N TRP A 232 18.71 9.02 -7.13
CA TRP A 232 17.97 10.23 -6.83
C TRP A 232 18.46 11.46 -7.58
N ASP A 233 19.78 11.55 -7.84
CA ASP A 233 20.40 12.57 -8.68
C ASP A 233 19.79 12.57 -10.09
N LYS A 234 19.70 11.42 -10.73
CA LYS A 234 19.13 11.26 -12.06
C LYS A 234 17.63 11.50 -12.10
N MET A 235 16.93 11.00 -11.09
CA MET A 235 15.49 11.25 -10.98
C MET A 235 15.18 12.73 -10.76
N GLN A 236 15.97 13.45 -9.99
CA GLN A 236 15.80 14.88 -9.79
C GLN A 236 16.12 15.66 -11.08
N GLU A 237 17.19 15.31 -11.82
CA GLU A 237 17.54 15.90 -13.11
C GLU A 237 16.40 15.79 -14.13
N ASN A 238 15.65 14.66 -14.16
CA ASN A 238 14.53 14.44 -15.06
C ASN A 238 13.17 14.85 -14.50
N GLY A 239 13.12 15.56 -13.36
CA GLY A 239 11.91 16.03 -12.70
C GLY A 239 11.08 14.93 -12.07
N PHE A 240 11.71 13.83 -11.63
CA PHE A 240 11.09 12.64 -11.04
C PHE A 240 10.08 11.95 -11.96
N ALA A 241 10.34 11.93 -13.28
CA ALA A 241 9.39 11.50 -14.29
C ALA A 241 8.78 10.11 -13.99
N TRP A 242 9.59 9.14 -13.53
CA TRP A 242 9.08 7.80 -13.18
C TRP A 242 8.15 7.85 -11.94
N TRP A 243 8.53 8.62 -10.91
CA TRP A 243 7.71 8.77 -9.71
C TRP A 243 6.38 9.47 -10.01
N ILE A 244 6.41 10.51 -10.85
CA ILE A 244 5.18 11.20 -11.29
C ILE A 244 4.28 10.25 -12.08
N ALA A 245 4.84 9.43 -12.96
CA ALA A 245 4.07 8.41 -13.68
C ALA A 245 3.46 7.37 -12.73
N ARG A 246 4.22 6.93 -11.71
CA ARG A 246 3.74 6.01 -10.67
C ARG A 246 2.61 6.63 -9.85
N MET A 247 2.76 7.87 -9.39
CA MET A 247 1.72 8.57 -8.64
C MET A 247 0.49 8.87 -9.50
N GLN A 248 0.65 9.16 -10.79
CA GLN A 248 -0.46 9.25 -11.75
C GLN A 248 -1.28 7.95 -11.76
N ARG A 249 -0.59 6.78 -11.78
CA ARG A 249 -1.27 5.49 -11.73
C ARG A 249 -2.05 5.32 -10.42
N GLN A 250 -1.51 5.73 -9.27
CA GLN A 250 -2.21 5.69 -8.00
C GLN A 250 -3.42 6.62 -7.96
N TYR A 251 -3.28 7.84 -8.50
CA TYR A 251 -4.39 8.80 -8.61
C TYR A 251 -5.55 8.28 -9.45
N GLU A 252 -5.25 7.47 -10.49
CA GLU A 252 -6.27 6.80 -11.30
C GLU A 252 -6.99 5.68 -10.55
N LEU A 253 -6.31 5.03 -9.62
CA LEU A 253 -6.84 3.89 -8.91
C LEU A 253 -7.55 4.27 -7.60
N PHE A 254 -7.07 5.29 -6.88
CA PHE A 254 -7.44 5.55 -5.49
C PHE A 254 -7.78 7.02 -5.24
N ASP A 255 -8.52 7.26 -4.17
CA ASP A 255 -8.82 8.59 -3.62
C ASP A 255 -7.79 8.98 -2.54
N MET A 256 -7.24 7.98 -1.86
CA MET A 256 -6.17 8.11 -0.86
C MET A 256 -5.08 7.08 -1.14
N VAL A 257 -3.82 7.37 -0.80
CA VAL A 257 -2.71 6.42 -0.88
C VAL A 257 -1.81 6.51 0.34
N ARG A 258 -1.43 5.35 0.89
CA ARG A 258 -0.38 5.23 1.90
C ARG A 258 0.96 5.10 1.18
N ILE A 259 1.92 5.95 1.51
CA ILE A 259 3.32 5.72 1.13
C ILE A 259 3.95 4.89 2.23
N ASP A 260 4.23 3.64 1.90
CA ASP A 260 4.90 2.70 2.76
C ASP A 260 6.35 3.13 3.00
N HIS A 261 6.83 2.97 4.24
CA HIS A 261 8.16 3.41 4.68
C HIS A 261 8.47 4.87 4.32
N PHE A 262 7.58 5.80 4.69
CA PHE A 262 7.69 7.23 4.37
C PHE A 262 9.02 7.85 4.83
N ARG A 263 9.64 7.33 5.90
CA ARG A 263 10.98 7.70 6.34
C ARG A 263 12.01 7.68 5.20
N GLY A 264 11.87 6.76 4.25
CA GLY A 264 12.75 6.63 3.08
C GLY A 264 12.72 7.83 2.13
N LEU A 265 11.77 8.77 2.31
CA LEU A 265 11.78 10.07 1.63
C LEU A 265 12.67 11.11 2.33
N VAL A 266 13.20 10.82 3.51
CA VAL A 266 14.17 11.67 4.21
C VAL A 266 15.56 11.07 4.12
N ALA A 267 15.71 9.79 4.48
CA ALA A 267 16.95 9.05 4.37
C ALA A 267 16.67 7.55 4.25
N VAL A 268 17.53 6.85 3.54
CA VAL A 268 17.48 5.40 3.32
C VAL A 268 18.68 4.70 3.96
N TRP A 269 18.46 3.48 4.44
CA TRP A 269 19.54 2.64 4.95
C TRP A 269 20.18 1.87 3.81
N MET A 270 21.43 2.23 3.49
CA MET A 270 22.24 1.65 2.41
C MET A 270 22.98 0.43 2.94
N ILE A 271 22.70 -0.74 2.38
CA ILE A 271 23.37 -2.00 2.71
C ILE A 271 24.16 -2.45 1.48
N GLU A 272 25.48 -2.70 1.60
CA GLU A 272 26.22 -3.29 0.48
C GLU A 272 25.55 -4.59 0.03
N ALA A 273 25.38 -4.77 -1.29
CA ALA A 273 24.63 -5.93 -1.82
C ALA A 273 25.21 -7.29 -1.39
N ALA A 274 26.51 -7.35 -1.11
CA ALA A 274 27.19 -8.55 -0.63
C ALA A 274 26.94 -8.86 0.85
N CYS A 275 26.45 -7.89 1.66
CA CYS A 275 26.17 -8.11 3.08
C CYS A 275 24.93 -8.98 3.26
N PRO A 276 25.00 -10.05 4.07
CA PRO A 276 23.86 -10.97 4.25
C PRO A 276 22.77 -10.41 5.18
N THR A 277 23.09 -9.40 5.99
CA THR A 277 22.18 -8.79 6.98
C THR A 277 22.18 -7.28 6.83
N ALA A 278 21.32 -6.60 7.58
CA ALA A 278 21.24 -5.15 7.60
C ALA A 278 22.06 -4.49 8.74
N VAL A 279 22.93 -5.26 9.43
CA VAL A 279 23.74 -4.77 10.56
C VAL A 279 24.75 -3.72 10.08
N GLU A 280 25.42 -3.99 8.96
CA GLU A 280 26.37 -3.08 8.36
C GLU A 280 25.70 -2.25 7.27
N GLY A 281 25.74 -0.94 7.41
CA GLY A 281 25.16 0.00 6.45
C GLY A 281 25.38 1.44 6.90
N PHE A 282 24.82 2.36 6.15
CA PHE A 282 24.86 3.79 6.47
C PHE A 282 23.60 4.50 5.98
N TRP A 283 23.27 5.61 6.61
CA TRP A 283 22.17 6.47 6.17
C TRP A 283 22.61 7.38 5.04
N GLU A 284 21.79 7.44 3.97
CA GLU A 284 21.95 8.37 2.86
C GLU A 284 20.68 9.22 2.72
N ASP A 285 20.86 10.55 2.67
CA ASP A 285 19.75 11.49 2.52
C ASP A 285 19.10 11.36 1.15
N THR A 286 17.78 11.60 1.10
CA THR A 286 16.99 11.53 -0.13
C THR A 286 16.27 12.84 -0.42
N PRO A 287 16.00 13.18 -1.70
CA PRO A 287 15.36 14.43 -2.09
C PRO A 287 13.83 14.39 -1.95
N GLY A 288 13.31 13.78 -0.89
CA GLY A 288 11.86 13.58 -0.73
C GLY A 288 11.07 14.87 -0.65
N ASP A 289 11.67 15.96 -0.15
CA ASP A 289 11.06 17.28 -0.18
C ASP A 289 10.78 17.76 -1.61
N ALA A 290 11.75 17.62 -2.50
CA ALA A 290 11.59 17.98 -3.90
C ALA A 290 10.60 17.05 -4.63
N LEU A 291 10.63 15.75 -4.32
CA LEU A 291 9.68 14.79 -4.88
C LEU A 291 8.25 15.11 -4.45
N LEU A 292 7.98 15.31 -3.15
CA LEU A 292 6.64 15.62 -2.65
C LEU A 292 6.09 16.94 -3.21
N ALA A 293 6.95 17.96 -3.38
CA ALA A 293 6.56 19.21 -4.05
C ALA A 293 6.05 18.93 -5.47
N ARG A 294 6.77 18.09 -6.24
CA ARG A 294 6.37 17.72 -7.61
C ARG A 294 5.09 16.89 -7.65
N VAL A 295 4.93 15.98 -6.69
CA VAL A 295 3.70 15.14 -6.58
C VAL A 295 2.50 16.01 -6.24
N GLN A 296 2.62 16.91 -5.27
CA GLN A 296 1.53 17.81 -4.88
C GLN A 296 1.14 18.79 -6.02
N ASP A 297 2.13 19.31 -6.76
CA ASP A 297 1.87 20.14 -7.94
C ASP A 297 1.10 19.37 -9.04
N ALA A 298 1.42 18.10 -9.25
CA ALA A 298 0.81 17.28 -10.29
C ALA A 298 -0.56 16.72 -9.89
N PHE A 299 -0.77 16.42 -8.60
CA PHE A 299 -1.95 15.74 -8.07
C PHE A 299 -2.43 16.40 -6.77
N PRO A 300 -2.93 17.65 -6.84
CA PRO A 300 -3.31 18.41 -5.64
C PRO A 300 -4.46 17.76 -4.84
N ASP A 301 -5.29 16.96 -5.51
CA ASP A 301 -6.45 16.30 -4.89
C ASP A 301 -6.15 14.86 -4.41
N LEU A 302 -4.91 14.37 -4.57
CA LEU A 302 -4.53 13.05 -4.07
C LEU A 302 -4.19 13.12 -2.58
N HIS A 303 -4.98 12.46 -1.76
CA HIS A 303 -4.72 12.37 -0.33
C HIS A 303 -3.60 11.36 -0.04
N ILE A 304 -2.45 11.84 0.41
CA ILE A 304 -1.30 11.00 0.75
C ILE A 304 -1.24 10.82 2.27
N VAL A 305 -1.02 9.60 2.70
CA VAL A 305 -0.81 9.19 4.09
C VAL A 305 0.62 8.72 4.25
N ALA A 306 1.32 9.24 5.25
CA ALA A 306 2.69 8.84 5.55
C ALA A 306 2.68 7.63 6.51
N GLU A 307 3.25 6.50 6.08
CA GLU A 307 3.58 5.44 7.03
C GLU A 307 4.84 5.86 7.79
N ASP A 308 4.64 6.36 9.01
CA ASP A 308 5.65 6.86 9.93
C ASP A 308 5.74 5.98 11.19
N LEU A 309 5.84 4.66 10.98
CA LEU A 309 6.02 3.67 12.03
C LEU A 309 7.51 3.38 12.28
N GLY A 310 7.87 2.92 13.47
CA GLY A 310 9.24 2.60 13.87
C GLY A 310 10.04 3.82 14.35
N VAL A 311 11.35 3.88 14.00
CA VAL A 311 12.25 4.95 14.47
C VAL A 311 12.07 6.19 13.62
N ILE A 312 11.25 7.13 14.06
CA ILE A 312 10.91 8.36 13.34
C ILE A 312 11.67 9.56 13.90
N THR A 313 12.51 10.18 13.05
CA THR A 313 13.29 11.36 13.39
C THR A 313 12.46 12.64 13.27
N GLU A 314 12.98 13.76 13.81
CA GLU A 314 12.29 15.05 13.69
C GLU A 314 12.24 15.56 12.23
N GLU A 315 13.22 15.19 11.40
CA GLU A 315 13.24 15.52 9.97
C GLU A 315 12.07 14.87 9.24
N VAL A 316 11.73 13.60 9.55
CA VAL A 316 10.56 12.90 9.00
C VAL A 316 9.27 13.61 9.43
N ARG A 317 9.15 13.97 10.71
CA ARG A 317 7.99 14.73 11.22
C ARG A 317 7.85 16.09 10.57
N LYS A 318 8.98 16.80 10.35
CA LYS A 318 8.99 18.09 9.66
C LYS A 318 8.53 17.96 8.20
N LEU A 319 9.04 16.96 7.49
CA LEU A 319 8.64 16.71 6.10
C LEU A 319 7.14 16.41 6.02
N ARG A 320 6.63 15.49 6.87
CA ARG A 320 5.21 15.15 6.95
C ARG A 320 4.35 16.38 7.20
N ARG A 321 4.68 17.18 8.23
CA ARG A 321 3.93 18.41 8.58
C ARG A 321 3.99 19.47 7.49
N LYS A 322 5.11 19.62 6.79
CA LYS A 322 5.27 20.59 5.68
C LYS A 322 4.24 20.37 4.57
N TYR A 323 3.93 19.11 4.29
CA TYR A 323 2.97 18.72 3.25
C TYR A 323 1.59 18.35 3.82
N HIS A 324 1.33 18.63 5.10
CA HIS A 324 0.06 18.33 5.78
C HIS A 324 -0.38 16.87 5.66
N LEU A 325 0.57 15.93 5.62
CA LEU A 325 0.27 14.52 5.48
C LEU A 325 -0.10 13.92 6.84
N PRO A 326 -1.24 13.20 6.97
CA PRO A 326 -1.53 12.44 8.18
C PRO A 326 -0.50 11.30 8.35
N GLY A 327 -0.11 11.06 9.59
CA GLY A 327 0.69 9.90 9.97
C GLY A 327 -0.16 8.73 10.44
N MET A 328 0.48 7.69 10.96
CA MET A 328 -0.18 6.48 11.42
C MET A 328 0.05 6.23 12.90
N ALA A 329 -0.97 5.72 13.59
CA ALA A 329 -0.85 5.12 14.91
C ALA A 329 -1.45 3.71 14.91
N VAL A 330 -0.77 2.77 15.57
CA VAL A 330 -1.20 1.38 15.70
C VAL A 330 -1.38 1.05 17.18
N LEU A 331 -2.61 0.76 17.59
CA LEU A 331 -2.92 0.55 19.00
C LEU A 331 -2.16 -0.62 19.64
N GLN A 332 -1.82 -1.68 18.87
CA GLN A 332 -1.00 -2.77 19.37
C GLN A 332 0.40 -2.32 19.83
N PHE A 333 0.87 -1.15 19.43
CA PHE A 333 2.15 -0.55 19.83
C PHE A 333 2.02 0.44 21.02
N ALA A 334 0.81 0.63 21.55
CA ALA A 334 0.53 1.60 22.62
C ALA A 334 0.97 1.14 24.03
N PHE A 335 1.30 -0.13 24.20
CA PHE A 335 1.38 -0.77 25.52
C PHE A 335 2.82 -0.89 26.03
N ASP A 336 3.50 0.25 26.10
CA ASP A 336 4.80 0.43 26.75
C ASP A 336 4.72 1.45 27.89
N HIS A 337 5.83 1.67 28.61
CA HIS A 337 5.91 2.60 29.73
C HIS A 337 6.27 4.05 29.34
N PHE A 338 6.48 4.35 28.05
CA PHE A 338 6.82 5.70 27.59
C PHE A 338 5.56 6.57 27.53
N ALA A 339 5.53 7.66 28.30
CA ALA A 339 4.36 8.54 28.36
C ALA A 339 4.07 9.24 27.02
N ASP A 340 5.10 9.49 26.23
CA ASP A 340 5.08 10.18 24.93
C ASP A 340 4.92 9.25 23.72
N ASN A 341 4.65 7.95 23.95
CA ASN A 341 4.39 7.01 22.88
C ASN A 341 3.21 7.50 22.00
N PRO A 342 3.42 7.78 20.69
CA PRO A 342 2.41 8.36 19.80
C PRO A 342 1.23 7.42 19.54
N HIS A 343 1.37 6.14 19.83
CA HIS A 343 0.33 5.14 19.62
C HIS A 343 -0.69 5.06 20.76
N LYS A 344 -0.38 5.66 21.92
CA LYS A 344 -1.30 5.68 23.08
C LYS A 344 -2.54 6.51 22.76
N PRO A 345 -3.75 6.04 23.12
CA PRO A 345 -5.01 6.73 22.78
C PRO A 345 -5.02 8.21 23.15
N GLY A 346 -4.44 8.59 24.30
CA GLY A 346 -4.35 9.97 24.77
C GLY A 346 -3.43 10.87 23.93
N ASN A 347 -2.47 10.30 23.20
CA ASN A 347 -1.47 11.02 22.40
C ASN A 347 -1.84 11.13 20.91
N ILE A 348 -2.88 10.40 20.49
CA ILE A 348 -3.35 10.43 19.08
C ILE A 348 -3.92 11.82 18.77
N THR A 349 -3.46 12.39 17.67
CA THR A 349 -3.83 13.73 17.18
C THR A 349 -4.77 13.65 15.95
N PRO A 350 -5.48 14.74 15.60
CA PRO A 350 -6.36 14.75 14.43
C PRO A 350 -5.66 14.46 13.09
N ASP A 351 -4.37 14.81 12.95
CA ASP A 351 -3.55 14.52 11.77
C ASP A 351 -2.99 13.08 11.74
N THR A 352 -3.77 12.13 12.28
CA THR A 352 -3.38 10.72 12.40
C THR A 352 -4.49 9.82 11.86
N ILE A 353 -4.09 8.72 11.21
CA ILE A 353 -4.94 7.55 10.95
C ILE A 353 -4.59 6.50 12.00
N VAL A 354 -5.57 6.10 12.80
CA VAL A 354 -5.38 5.10 13.85
C VAL A 354 -5.84 3.73 13.37
N TYR A 355 -5.06 2.71 13.68
CA TYR A 355 -5.36 1.30 13.39
C TYR A 355 -5.43 0.50 14.69
N THR A 356 -6.29 -0.51 14.72
CA THR A 356 -6.18 -1.57 15.75
C THR A 356 -4.93 -2.39 15.53
N GLY A 357 -4.63 -2.76 14.31
CA GLY A 357 -3.45 -3.38 13.74
C GLY A 357 -3.48 -3.22 12.23
N THR A 358 -2.32 -3.30 11.56
CA THR A 358 -2.20 -3.33 10.10
C THR A 358 -2.21 -4.76 9.57
N HIS A 359 -2.00 -4.94 8.27
CA HIS A 359 -1.82 -6.27 7.66
C HIS A 359 -0.57 -7.01 8.17
N ASP A 360 0.41 -6.31 8.73
CA ASP A 360 1.65 -6.87 9.28
C ASP A 360 1.53 -7.27 10.76
N ASN A 361 0.50 -6.78 11.44
CA ASN A 361 0.22 -7.14 12.82
C ASN A 361 -0.54 -8.47 12.90
N ASP A 362 -0.51 -9.09 14.08
CA ASP A 362 -1.48 -10.15 14.39
C ASP A 362 -2.87 -9.55 14.57
N THR A 363 -3.92 -10.36 14.49
CA THR A 363 -5.25 -9.91 14.89
C THR A 363 -5.26 -9.49 16.36
N CYS A 364 -6.16 -8.61 16.76
CA CYS A 364 -6.26 -8.20 18.17
C CYS A 364 -6.39 -9.38 19.13
N VAL A 365 -7.21 -10.36 18.80
CA VAL A 365 -7.38 -11.58 19.60
C VAL A 365 -6.09 -12.41 19.62
N GLY A 366 -5.46 -12.59 18.45
CA GLY A 366 -4.22 -13.34 18.32
C GLY A 366 -3.07 -12.72 19.09
N TRP A 367 -2.88 -11.41 18.94
CA TRP A 367 -1.90 -10.62 19.67
C TRP A 367 -2.12 -10.72 21.19
N PHE A 368 -3.31 -10.42 21.67
CA PHE A 368 -3.63 -10.42 23.09
C PHE A 368 -3.48 -11.81 23.71
N SER A 369 -3.78 -12.88 22.98
CA SER A 369 -3.63 -14.25 23.48
C SER A 369 -2.21 -14.62 23.85
N LYS A 370 -1.20 -14.01 23.19
CA LYS A 370 0.24 -14.27 23.38
C LYS A 370 0.85 -13.49 24.53
N LEU A 371 0.17 -12.44 25.02
CA LEU A 371 0.63 -11.62 26.13
C LEU A 371 0.63 -12.40 27.44
N GLN A 372 1.62 -12.10 28.30
CA GLN A 372 1.66 -12.60 29.67
C GLN A 372 0.56 -11.94 30.52
N ALA A 373 0.26 -12.50 31.70
CA ALA A 373 -0.82 -12.00 32.55
C ALA A 373 -0.62 -10.52 32.93
N HIS A 374 0.58 -10.12 33.30
CA HIS A 374 0.89 -8.74 33.67
C HIS A 374 0.80 -7.76 32.49
N GLU A 375 1.14 -8.21 31.28
CA GLU A 375 1.00 -7.41 30.07
C GLU A 375 -0.48 -7.20 29.72
N LYS A 376 -1.31 -8.23 29.88
CA LYS A 376 -2.78 -8.13 29.73
C LYS A 376 -3.40 -7.13 30.72
N GLU A 377 -2.97 -7.17 31.99
CA GLU A 377 -3.40 -6.20 33.00
C GLU A 377 -2.97 -4.78 32.59
N PHE A 378 -1.77 -4.62 32.08
CA PHE A 378 -1.26 -3.33 31.62
C PHE A 378 -2.05 -2.77 30.43
N VAL A 379 -2.48 -3.63 29.49
CA VAL A 379 -3.38 -3.22 28.39
C VAL A 379 -4.64 -2.57 28.96
N PHE A 380 -5.31 -3.20 29.93
CA PHE A 380 -6.52 -2.64 30.53
C PHE A 380 -6.26 -1.35 31.32
N GLN A 381 -5.08 -1.22 31.95
CA GLN A 381 -4.69 0.02 32.62
C GLN A 381 -4.51 1.17 31.60
N VAL A 382 -3.80 0.94 30.49
CA VAL A 382 -3.59 1.96 29.45
C VAL A 382 -4.91 2.35 28.78
N LEU A 383 -5.84 1.41 28.61
CA LEU A 383 -7.16 1.66 28.03
C LEU A 383 -8.19 2.16 29.05
N GLU A 384 -7.80 2.34 30.32
CA GLU A 384 -8.63 2.84 31.43
C GLU A 384 -9.97 2.08 31.56
N THR A 385 -9.91 0.74 31.40
CA THR A 385 -11.11 -0.11 31.40
C THR A 385 -10.96 -1.33 32.29
N ALA A 386 -12.10 -1.94 32.65
CA ALA A 386 -12.12 -3.22 33.32
C ALA A 386 -11.74 -4.36 32.36
N PRO A 387 -11.14 -5.45 32.88
CA PRO A 387 -10.86 -6.63 32.06
C PRO A 387 -12.10 -7.14 31.30
N THR A 388 -11.93 -7.41 30.02
CA THR A 388 -12.95 -7.98 29.15
C THR A 388 -12.40 -9.15 28.34
N THR A 389 -13.25 -10.06 27.91
CA THR A 389 -12.90 -11.13 26.98
C THR A 389 -13.01 -10.69 25.52
N ASP A 390 -13.69 -9.58 25.25
CA ASP A 390 -13.85 -9.03 23.90
C ASP A 390 -12.83 -7.93 23.63
N ILE A 391 -11.58 -8.37 23.51
CA ILE A 391 -10.46 -7.45 23.27
C ILE A 391 -10.52 -6.80 21.89
N ALA A 392 -11.05 -7.49 20.88
CA ALA A 392 -11.14 -6.93 19.53
C ALA A 392 -12.12 -5.75 19.50
N ASP A 393 -13.31 -5.90 20.08
CA ASP A 393 -14.29 -4.82 20.18
C ASP A 393 -13.75 -3.65 21.03
N LEU A 394 -13.04 -3.94 22.12
CA LEU A 394 -12.41 -2.89 22.94
C LEU A 394 -11.39 -2.07 22.14
N MET A 395 -10.52 -2.73 21.38
CA MET A 395 -9.51 -2.06 20.56
C MET A 395 -10.17 -1.24 19.43
N ILE A 396 -11.20 -1.78 18.77
CA ILE A 396 -11.96 -1.06 17.75
C ILE A 396 -12.63 0.17 18.35
N GLN A 397 -13.33 0.04 19.49
CA GLN A 397 -13.97 1.17 20.18
C GLN A 397 -12.94 2.23 20.58
N THR A 398 -11.78 1.81 21.09
CA THR A 398 -10.69 2.73 21.43
C THR A 398 -10.21 3.51 20.20
N ALA A 399 -10.00 2.85 19.08
CA ALA A 399 -9.65 3.51 17.82
C ALA A 399 -10.75 4.50 17.39
N MET A 400 -12.00 4.07 17.42
CA MET A 400 -13.16 4.89 17.03
C MET A 400 -13.33 6.14 17.91
N HIS A 401 -13.10 6.05 19.22
CA HIS A 401 -13.24 7.18 20.14
C HIS A 401 -12.00 8.10 20.19
N SER A 402 -10.88 7.72 19.56
CA SER A 402 -9.68 8.55 19.50
C SER A 402 -9.92 9.88 18.75
N LYS A 403 -8.95 10.80 18.84
CA LYS A 403 -8.99 12.08 18.09
C LYS A 403 -8.61 11.95 16.62
N ALA A 404 -8.14 10.78 16.16
CA ALA A 404 -7.72 10.55 14.78
C ALA A 404 -8.79 10.95 13.77
N SER A 405 -8.40 11.53 12.64
CA SER A 405 -9.31 11.86 11.54
C SER A 405 -9.96 10.61 10.93
N LEU A 406 -9.23 9.49 10.89
CA LEU A 406 -9.71 8.22 10.38
C LEU A 406 -9.33 7.09 11.34
N ALA A 407 -10.30 6.24 11.70
CA ALA A 407 -10.08 5.02 12.46
C ALA A 407 -10.28 3.80 11.55
N MET A 408 -9.29 2.91 11.53
CA MET A 408 -9.22 1.74 10.67
C MET A 408 -9.09 0.46 11.49
N ALA A 409 -9.77 -0.59 11.08
CA ALA A 409 -9.53 -1.92 11.62
C ALA A 409 -9.57 -2.97 10.49
N PRO A 410 -8.77 -4.04 10.54
CA PRO A 410 -8.90 -5.18 9.66
C PRO A 410 -10.26 -5.87 9.86
N LEU A 411 -10.82 -6.46 8.79
CA LEU A 411 -12.06 -7.24 8.90
C LEU A 411 -11.93 -8.37 9.94
N GLN A 412 -10.75 -8.94 10.06
CA GLN A 412 -10.45 -10.00 11.04
C GLN A 412 -10.74 -9.57 12.48
N ASP A 413 -10.48 -8.31 12.82
CA ASP A 413 -10.75 -7.77 14.16
C ASP A 413 -12.25 -7.55 14.37
N PHE A 414 -12.98 -7.05 13.37
CA PHE A 414 -14.46 -6.97 13.43
C PHE A 414 -15.13 -8.34 13.60
N LEU A 415 -14.48 -9.41 13.13
CA LEU A 415 -14.94 -10.79 13.28
C LEU A 415 -14.42 -11.47 14.55
N GLY A 416 -13.57 -10.82 15.33
CA GLY A 416 -12.96 -11.40 16.55
C GLY A 416 -12.11 -12.64 16.28
N LEU A 417 -11.42 -12.70 15.12
CA LEU A 417 -10.64 -13.87 14.71
C LEU A 417 -9.25 -13.88 15.37
N GLY A 418 -8.74 -15.08 15.64
CA GLY A 418 -7.38 -15.28 16.17
C GLY A 418 -6.30 -15.32 15.08
N SER A 419 -5.05 -15.59 15.49
CA SER A 419 -3.83 -15.53 14.65
C SER A 419 -3.87 -16.33 13.34
N LYS A 420 -4.75 -17.33 13.21
CA LYS A 420 -4.93 -18.09 11.96
C LYS A 420 -5.47 -17.23 10.80
N ALA A 421 -6.10 -16.11 11.14
CA ALA A 421 -6.63 -15.13 10.17
C ALA A 421 -5.65 -14.00 9.87
N ARG A 422 -4.45 -14.00 10.43
CA ARG A 422 -3.42 -12.99 10.16
C ARG A 422 -3.08 -12.95 8.68
N MET A 423 -2.91 -11.74 8.14
CA MET A 423 -2.63 -11.54 6.72
C MET A 423 -1.15 -11.76 6.39
N ASN A 424 -0.27 -11.11 7.15
CA ASN A 424 1.18 -11.21 6.97
C ASN A 424 1.91 -11.34 8.31
N THR A 425 2.98 -12.14 8.30
CA THR A 425 3.96 -12.21 9.39
C THR A 425 5.31 -11.78 8.83
N PRO A 426 5.78 -10.55 9.11
CA PRO A 426 7.06 -10.06 8.64
C PRO A 426 8.20 -11.02 8.99
N GLY A 427 9.14 -11.22 8.04
CA GLY A 427 10.26 -12.15 8.20
C GLY A 427 9.92 -13.63 7.99
N VAL A 428 8.67 -13.98 7.70
CA VAL A 428 8.25 -15.34 7.33
C VAL A 428 7.92 -15.37 5.83
N SER A 429 8.50 -16.32 5.09
CA SER A 429 8.34 -16.40 3.64
C SER A 429 7.09 -17.16 3.19
N GLU A 430 6.51 -18.01 4.05
CA GLU A 430 5.40 -18.89 3.66
C GLU A 430 4.14 -18.64 4.49
N GLY A 431 2.97 -18.92 3.88
CA GLY A 431 1.68 -18.90 4.56
C GLY A 431 1.02 -17.53 4.66
N ASN A 432 1.68 -16.46 4.23
CA ASN A 432 1.16 -15.10 4.22
C ASN A 432 0.26 -14.82 3.01
N TRP A 433 -0.50 -13.71 3.08
CA TRP A 433 -1.30 -13.13 1.98
C TRP A 433 -2.45 -13.99 1.48
N ARG A 434 -2.85 -15.03 2.21
CA ARG A 434 -3.80 -16.06 1.76
C ARG A 434 -5.12 -16.04 2.50
N TRP A 435 -5.23 -15.26 3.59
CA TRP A 435 -6.47 -15.22 4.33
C TRP A 435 -7.61 -14.67 3.48
N ARG A 436 -8.76 -15.36 3.58
CA ARG A 436 -9.98 -15.04 2.84
C ARG A 436 -11.18 -15.32 3.74
N PHE A 437 -12.20 -14.47 3.64
CA PHE A 437 -13.46 -14.74 4.30
C PHE A 437 -14.46 -15.38 3.33
N GLU A 438 -15.48 -16.04 3.87
CA GLU A 438 -16.68 -16.45 3.15
C GLU A 438 -17.86 -15.64 3.67
N TRP A 439 -18.90 -15.43 2.83
CA TRP A 439 -20.03 -14.57 3.20
C TRP A 439 -20.80 -15.06 4.44
N ASP A 440 -20.82 -16.36 4.72
CA ASP A 440 -21.43 -16.97 5.91
C ASP A 440 -20.64 -16.73 7.21
N MET A 441 -19.39 -16.29 7.10
CA MET A 441 -18.60 -15.83 8.25
C MET A 441 -19.03 -14.46 8.77
N LEU A 442 -19.79 -13.68 7.98
CA LEU A 442 -20.29 -12.37 8.38
C LEU A 442 -21.65 -12.54 9.08
N PRO A 443 -21.74 -12.36 10.42
CA PRO A 443 -23.03 -12.40 11.12
C PRO A 443 -23.99 -11.34 10.52
N GLU A 444 -25.27 -11.70 10.39
CA GLU A 444 -26.30 -10.77 9.88
C GLU A 444 -26.38 -9.47 10.67
N THR A 445 -26.02 -9.51 11.96
CA THR A 445 -26.01 -8.35 12.87
C THR A 445 -24.72 -7.52 12.79
N LEU A 446 -23.73 -7.95 12.01
CA LEU A 446 -22.43 -7.26 11.96
C LEU A 446 -22.53 -5.83 11.41
N PRO A 447 -23.28 -5.54 10.33
CA PRO A 447 -23.41 -4.17 9.83
C PRO A 447 -24.02 -3.21 10.88
N GLU A 448 -25.06 -3.64 11.58
CA GLU A 448 -25.70 -2.84 12.63
C GLU A 448 -24.77 -2.61 13.82
N ARG A 449 -24.00 -3.64 14.22
CA ARG A 449 -23.01 -3.52 15.30
C ARG A 449 -21.91 -2.50 14.94
N ILE A 450 -21.36 -2.57 13.74
CA ILE A 450 -20.36 -1.62 13.25
C ILE A 450 -20.94 -0.21 13.18
N LYS A 451 -22.14 -0.07 12.61
CA LYS A 451 -22.81 1.22 12.48
C LYS A 451 -23.11 1.87 13.84
N HIS A 452 -23.44 1.06 14.84
CA HIS A 452 -23.64 1.52 16.21
C HIS A 452 -22.35 2.10 16.79
N MET A 453 -21.20 1.38 16.69
CA MET A 453 -19.88 1.85 17.13
C MET A 453 -19.47 3.17 16.44
N ILE A 454 -19.70 3.27 15.13
CA ILE A 454 -19.41 4.46 14.32
C ILE A 454 -20.26 5.65 14.77
N THR A 455 -21.55 5.41 15.03
CA THR A 455 -22.48 6.44 15.47
C THR A 455 -22.15 6.96 16.86
N GLU A 456 -21.89 6.08 17.83
CA GLU A 456 -21.54 6.47 19.20
C GLU A 456 -20.22 7.23 19.27
N SER A 457 -19.27 6.93 18.38
CA SER A 457 -18.00 7.63 18.31
C SER A 457 -18.06 8.95 17.50
N GLY A 458 -19.21 9.31 16.93
CA GLY A 458 -19.40 10.53 16.13
C GLY A 458 -18.63 10.49 14.79
N ARG A 459 -18.51 9.28 14.18
CA ARG A 459 -17.82 9.08 12.88
C ARG A 459 -18.78 8.72 11.74
N LEU A 460 -20.09 8.73 12.00
CA LEU A 460 -21.09 8.48 10.97
C LEU A 460 -21.26 9.73 10.11
N HIS A 461 -20.95 9.65 8.82
CA HIS A 461 -21.25 10.70 7.88
C HIS A 461 -22.72 10.68 7.49
N ALA A 462 -23.36 11.86 7.46
CA ALA A 462 -24.59 12.04 6.72
C ALA A 462 -24.29 11.89 5.23
N ARG A 463 -24.99 10.97 4.57
CA ARG A 463 -24.90 10.76 3.12
C ARG A 463 -25.66 11.85 2.38
#